data_8a7980a3d2ca31d58f193d7e62ca0d6b
#
_entry.id   8a7980a3d2ca31d58f193d7e62ca0d6b
#
_cell.length_a   1.000
_cell.length_b   1.000
_cell.length_c   1.000
_cell.angle_alpha   90.00
_cell.angle_beta   90.00
_cell.angle_gamma   90.00
#
_symmetry.space_group_name_H-M   'P 1'
#
loop_
_entity.id
_entity.type
_entity.pdbx_description
1 polymer ?
#
loop_
_entity_poly.entity_id
_entity_poly.type
_entity_poly.pdbx_seq_one_letter_code
_entity_poly.pdbx_strand_id
1 'polypeptide(L)'
;PNTGGMGSYAPANLLSNNELEHLKTDMEKIVTKLNYVGVLYAGLMKTTKGIYFLEFNCRFGDPEAQVILTLLETDLYSIFDNCIKGNYVLLNWKPGYASNVILSHIDYPKSKSKELLEITFTDKLDKSINLYWGNVTKKDNNLYTNGGRVLSMVCYSSSLYNSLNILYNNIYKIS
;
A
#
# COMPACT_ATOMS: atom_id res chain seq x y z
N PRO A 1 -11.06 13.39 -12.61
CA PRO A 1 -9.66 13.59 -12.25
C PRO A 1 -9.05 12.30 -11.72
N ASN A 2 -7.76 12.11 -11.99
CA ASN A 2 -7.04 10.93 -11.49
C ASN A 2 -6.70 11.11 -10.01
N THR A 3 -6.74 10.02 -9.23
CA THR A 3 -6.39 10.01 -7.80
C THR A 3 -5.12 9.20 -7.59
N GLY A 4 -4.42 9.41 -6.49
CA GLY A 4 -3.57 8.38 -5.92
C GLY A 4 -4.39 7.15 -5.54
N GLY A 5 -3.77 6.01 -5.30
CA GLY A 5 -4.48 4.79 -4.90
C GLY A 5 -5.36 5.04 -3.66
N MET A 6 -6.59 4.52 -3.70
CA MET A 6 -7.58 4.67 -2.62
C MET A 6 -7.74 3.40 -1.79
N GLY A 7 -6.90 2.43 -2.04
CA GLY A 7 -6.82 1.17 -1.32
C GLY A 7 -5.93 0.18 -2.08
N SER A 8 -5.59 -0.90 -1.41
CA SER A 8 -4.78 -1.98 -1.96
C SER A 8 -5.06 -3.29 -1.23
N TYR A 9 -4.68 -4.39 -1.82
CA TYR A 9 -4.63 -5.69 -1.15
C TYR A 9 -3.49 -6.54 -1.71
N ALA A 10 -3.00 -7.46 -0.93
CA ALA A 10 -1.99 -8.42 -1.32
C ALA A 10 -2.23 -9.78 -0.65
N PRO A 11 -1.85 -10.89 -1.31
CA PRO A 11 -1.44 -11.01 -2.70
C PRO A 11 -2.61 -10.83 -3.68
N ALA A 12 -2.34 -10.23 -4.85
CA ALA A 12 -3.39 -9.98 -5.84
C ALA A 12 -3.76 -11.25 -6.66
N ASN A 13 -2.82 -12.16 -6.86
CA ASN A 13 -3.00 -13.43 -7.61
C ASN A 13 -3.64 -13.27 -9.00
N LEU A 14 -3.34 -12.15 -9.68
CA LEU A 14 -3.93 -11.81 -10.97
C LEU A 14 -3.15 -12.37 -12.16
N LEU A 15 -1.89 -12.70 -11.95
CA LEU A 15 -0.98 -13.14 -13.00
C LEU A 15 -0.79 -14.67 -12.96
N SER A 16 -0.71 -15.29 -14.13
CA SER A 16 -0.27 -16.67 -14.26
C SER A 16 1.23 -16.77 -13.98
N ASN A 17 1.72 -17.98 -13.69
CA ASN A 17 3.14 -18.22 -13.46
C ASN A 17 4.01 -17.78 -14.65
N ASN A 18 3.55 -18.03 -15.87
CA ASN A 18 4.27 -17.62 -17.08
C ASN A 18 4.35 -16.09 -17.21
N GLU A 19 3.26 -15.38 -16.93
CA GLU A 19 3.24 -13.91 -16.91
C GLU A 19 4.19 -13.35 -15.85
N LEU A 20 4.24 -13.98 -14.65
CA LEU A 20 5.17 -13.59 -13.59
C LEU A 20 6.63 -13.78 -13.97
N GLU A 21 6.98 -14.90 -14.62
CA GLU A 21 8.36 -15.16 -15.06
C GLU A 21 8.79 -14.18 -16.16
N HIS A 22 7.91 -13.85 -17.10
CA HIS A 22 8.20 -12.81 -18.11
C HIS A 22 8.41 -11.45 -17.44
N LEU A 23 7.55 -11.09 -16.49
CA LEU A 23 7.65 -9.82 -15.75
C LEU A 23 8.97 -9.72 -14.98
N LYS A 24 9.37 -10.80 -14.27
CA LYS A 24 10.66 -10.87 -13.57
C LYS A 24 11.81 -10.63 -14.54
N THR A 25 11.81 -11.34 -15.67
CA THR A 25 12.85 -11.18 -16.71
C THR A 25 12.95 -9.73 -17.20
N ASP A 26 11.83 -9.07 -17.42
CA ASP A 26 11.82 -7.68 -17.85
C ASP A 26 12.31 -6.73 -16.75
N MET A 27 11.91 -6.94 -15.50
CA MET A 27 12.41 -6.18 -14.35
C MET A 27 13.92 -6.36 -14.16
N GLU A 28 14.44 -7.60 -14.29
CA GLU A 28 15.87 -7.89 -14.22
C GLU A 28 16.67 -7.16 -15.29
N LYS A 29 16.17 -7.12 -16.53
CA LYS A 29 16.80 -6.35 -17.62
C LYS A 29 16.89 -4.86 -17.29
N ILE A 30 15.80 -4.29 -16.74
CA ILE A 30 15.75 -2.88 -16.35
C ILE A 30 16.76 -2.58 -15.25
N VAL A 31 16.74 -3.36 -14.17
CA VAL A 31 17.63 -3.21 -13.00
C VAL A 31 19.09 -3.33 -13.44
N THR A 32 19.41 -4.35 -14.24
CA THR A 32 20.77 -4.58 -14.74
C THR A 32 21.25 -3.45 -15.64
N LYS A 33 20.41 -3.04 -16.60
CA LYS A 33 20.78 -1.98 -17.56
C LYS A 33 21.02 -0.63 -16.88
N LEU A 34 20.28 -0.35 -15.81
CA LEU A 34 20.38 0.91 -15.06
C LEU A 34 21.39 0.82 -13.91
N ASN A 35 21.97 -0.35 -13.65
CA ASN A 35 22.78 -0.61 -12.45
C ASN A 35 22.05 -0.13 -11.17
N TYR A 36 20.75 -0.45 -11.09
CA TYR A 36 19.87 0.08 -10.05
C TYR A 36 19.94 -0.74 -8.77
N VAL A 37 20.08 -0.04 -7.65
CA VAL A 37 20.05 -0.62 -6.29
C VAL A 37 18.98 0.06 -5.48
N GLY A 38 18.04 -0.69 -4.94
CA GLY A 38 16.95 -0.15 -4.13
C GLY A 38 15.57 -0.75 -4.47
N VAL A 39 14.53 -0.12 -4.00
CA VAL A 39 13.15 -0.53 -4.26
C VAL A 39 12.70 0.02 -5.61
N LEU A 40 12.35 -0.87 -6.51
CA LEU A 40 11.73 -0.52 -7.79
C LEU A 40 10.29 -1.03 -7.82
N TYR A 41 9.33 -0.12 -7.76
CA TYR A 41 7.90 -0.40 -7.94
C TYR A 41 7.53 -0.27 -9.41
N ALA A 42 6.82 -1.26 -9.94
CA ALA A 42 6.25 -1.23 -11.27
C ALA A 42 4.71 -1.21 -11.18
N GLY A 43 4.10 -0.13 -11.57
CA GLY A 43 2.65 -0.03 -11.77
C GLY A 43 2.26 -0.74 -13.06
N LEU A 44 1.38 -1.74 -12.96
CA LEU A 44 0.98 -2.58 -14.08
C LEU A 44 -0.52 -2.50 -14.33
N MET A 45 -0.90 -2.65 -15.59
CA MET A 45 -2.28 -2.85 -16.02
C MET A 45 -2.40 -4.17 -16.79
N LYS A 46 -3.15 -5.13 -16.23
CA LYS A 46 -3.52 -6.35 -16.95
C LYS A 46 -4.80 -6.13 -17.71
N THR A 47 -4.77 -6.41 -19.00
CA THR A 47 -5.90 -6.31 -19.92
C THR A 47 -6.09 -7.61 -20.69
N THR A 48 -7.16 -7.70 -21.48
CA THR A 48 -7.37 -8.82 -22.42
C THR A 48 -6.31 -8.90 -23.52
N LYS A 49 -5.55 -7.83 -23.75
CA LYS A 49 -4.48 -7.76 -24.78
C LYS A 49 -3.07 -7.99 -24.21
N GLY A 50 -2.94 -8.10 -22.88
CA GLY A 50 -1.67 -8.31 -22.21
C GLY A 50 -1.45 -7.40 -20.99
N ILE A 51 -0.23 -7.41 -20.49
CA ILE A 51 0.22 -6.62 -19.35
C ILE A 51 0.96 -5.40 -19.87
N TYR A 52 0.61 -4.22 -19.35
CA TYR A 52 1.24 -2.96 -19.71
C TYR A 52 1.88 -2.32 -18.48
N PHE A 53 3.10 -1.82 -18.63
CA PHE A 53 3.73 -0.96 -17.64
C PHE A 53 3.12 0.43 -17.73
N LEU A 54 2.62 0.93 -16.60
CA LEU A 54 2.05 2.27 -16.49
C LEU A 54 3.09 3.27 -16.00
N GLU A 55 3.83 2.88 -14.96
CA GLU A 55 4.84 3.72 -14.32
C GLU A 55 5.88 2.88 -13.58
N PHE A 56 7.04 3.49 -13.33
CA PHE A 56 8.04 3.01 -12.39
C PHE A 56 8.25 4.04 -11.29
N ASN A 57 8.37 3.58 -10.04
CA ASN A 57 8.72 4.42 -8.92
C ASN A 57 9.94 3.85 -8.19
N CYS A 58 10.92 4.71 -7.87
CA CYS A 58 12.13 4.35 -7.12
C CYS A 58 11.88 4.32 -5.60
N ARG A 59 10.76 3.80 -5.20
CA ARG A 59 10.26 3.67 -3.82
C ARG A 59 9.13 2.66 -3.80
N PHE A 60 8.70 2.30 -2.59
CA PHE A 60 7.44 1.55 -2.45
C PHE A 60 6.25 2.35 -2.99
N GLY A 61 5.25 1.66 -3.49
CA GLY A 61 3.95 2.24 -3.80
C GLY A 61 3.23 2.73 -2.53
N ASP A 62 2.36 3.68 -2.68
CA ASP A 62 1.45 4.15 -1.64
C ASP A 62 0.04 4.24 -2.25
N PRO A 63 -0.86 3.29 -1.90
CA PRO A 63 -0.98 2.58 -0.62
C PRO A 63 -0.51 1.11 -0.61
N GLU A 64 0.37 0.68 -1.49
CA GLU A 64 0.80 -0.73 -1.58
C GLU A 64 1.79 -1.13 -0.48
N ALA A 65 2.66 -0.22 -0.03
CA ALA A 65 3.63 -0.48 1.03
C ALA A 65 2.96 -1.04 2.30
N GLN A 66 1.81 -0.50 2.67
CA GLN A 66 1.10 -0.86 3.88
C GLN A 66 0.68 -2.34 3.91
N VAL A 67 0.23 -2.88 2.76
CA VAL A 67 -0.16 -4.30 2.69
C VAL A 67 1.04 -5.21 2.49
N ILE A 68 2.04 -4.80 1.71
CA ILE A 68 3.25 -5.58 1.46
C ILE A 68 4.03 -5.76 2.76
N LEU A 69 4.29 -4.67 3.51
CA LEU A 69 5.04 -4.73 4.75
C LEU A 69 4.29 -5.42 5.88
N THR A 70 2.95 -5.42 5.84
CA THR A 70 2.13 -6.21 6.78
C THR A 70 2.32 -7.72 6.57
N LEU A 71 2.53 -8.15 5.32
CA LEU A 71 2.74 -9.57 4.98
C LEU A 71 4.21 -10.00 5.07
N LEU A 72 5.15 -9.07 5.02
CA LEU A 72 6.58 -9.39 5.05
C LEU A 72 7.01 -9.87 6.44
N GLU A 73 7.62 -11.05 6.52
CA GLU A 73 8.22 -11.61 7.75
C GLU A 73 9.72 -11.38 7.82
N THR A 74 10.38 -11.33 6.67
CA THR A 74 11.82 -11.05 6.62
C THR A 74 12.09 -9.63 7.12
N ASP A 75 13.09 -9.46 7.98
CA ASP A 75 13.47 -8.16 8.53
C ASP A 75 13.86 -7.17 7.44
N LEU A 76 13.15 -6.03 7.38
CA LEU A 76 13.33 -5.03 6.33
C LEU A 76 14.73 -4.39 6.34
N TYR A 77 15.32 -4.18 7.53
CA TYR A 77 16.68 -3.68 7.64
C TYR A 77 17.67 -4.66 7.00
N SER A 78 17.52 -5.95 7.29
CA SER A 78 18.35 -7.00 6.70
C SER A 78 18.22 -7.04 5.17
N ILE A 79 17.01 -6.86 4.64
CA ILE A 79 16.77 -6.79 3.19
C ILE A 79 17.56 -5.62 2.59
N PHE A 80 17.48 -4.43 3.16
CA PHE A 80 18.17 -3.24 2.65
C PHE A 80 19.68 -3.33 2.77
N ASP A 81 20.19 -3.80 3.89
CA ASP A 81 21.64 -3.99 4.11
C ASP A 81 22.23 -4.96 3.08
N ASN A 82 21.56 -6.08 2.84
CA ASN A 82 21.99 -7.05 1.82
C ASN A 82 21.83 -6.51 0.40
N CYS A 83 20.74 -5.77 0.12
CA CYS A 83 20.56 -5.12 -1.17
C CYS A 83 21.71 -4.18 -1.53
N ILE A 84 22.16 -3.35 -0.56
CA ILE A 84 23.30 -2.43 -0.75
C ILE A 84 24.60 -3.22 -0.99
N LYS A 85 24.78 -4.36 -0.33
CA LYS A 85 25.94 -5.24 -0.47
C LYS A 85 25.90 -6.11 -1.74
N GLY A 86 24.82 -6.06 -2.51
CA GLY A 86 24.63 -6.91 -3.69
C GLY A 86 24.37 -8.39 -3.38
N ASN A 87 23.94 -8.69 -2.16
CA ASN A 87 23.60 -10.04 -1.73
C ASN A 87 22.13 -10.37 -1.99
N TYR A 88 21.88 -11.64 -2.30
CA TYR A 88 20.51 -12.16 -2.39
C TYR A 88 19.92 -12.41 -0.99
N VAL A 89 18.65 -12.06 -0.81
CA VAL A 89 17.86 -12.35 0.40
C VAL A 89 16.58 -13.08 0.01
N LEU A 90 16.35 -14.24 0.62
CA LEU A 90 15.08 -14.93 0.49
C LEU A 90 14.02 -14.19 1.32
N LEU A 91 12.94 -13.78 0.68
CA LEU A 91 11.82 -13.12 1.34
C LEU A 91 10.82 -14.14 1.84
N ASN A 92 10.51 -14.10 3.14
CA ASN A 92 9.46 -14.88 3.77
C ASN A 92 8.21 -14.02 3.95
N TRP A 93 7.06 -14.61 3.67
CA TRP A 93 5.76 -13.93 3.69
C TRP A 93 4.76 -14.67 4.57
N LYS A 94 3.98 -13.94 5.32
CA LYS A 94 2.83 -14.49 6.05
C LYS A 94 1.82 -15.07 5.08
N PRO A 95 1.27 -16.27 5.36
CA PRO A 95 0.15 -16.78 4.61
C PRO A 95 -1.09 -15.93 4.85
N GLY A 96 -1.99 -15.81 3.86
CA GLY A 96 -3.22 -15.03 3.97
C GLY A 96 -3.17 -13.72 3.19
N TYR A 97 -3.94 -12.72 3.60
CA TYR A 97 -4.16 -11.48 2.87
C TYR A 97 -4.06 -10.26 3.79
N ALA A 98 -3.45 -9.21 3.29
CA ALA A 98 -3.56 -7.87 3.86
C ALA A 98 -4.38 -6.99 2.92
N SER A 99 -5.28 -6.21 3.46
CA SER A 99 -6.04 -5.20 2.72
C SER A 99 -5.92 -3.83 3.38
N ASN A 100 -6.05 -2.80 2.59
CA ASN A 100 -5.92 -1.41 2.98
C ASN A 100 -7.04 -0.59 2.34
N VAL A 101 -7.71 0.23 3.14
CA VAL A 101 -8.69 1.22 2.68
C VAL A 101 -8.20 2.60 3.08
N ILE A 102 -8.24 3.54 2.13
CA ILE A 102 -7.83 4.92 2.36
C ILE A 102 -9.04 5.79 2.68
N LEU A 103 -8.95 6.52 3.80
CA LEU A 103 -9.84 7.65 4.06
C LEU A 103 -9.18 8.93 3.55
N SER A 104 -9.92 9.72 2.82
CA SER A 104 -9.45 10.96 2.24
C SER A 104 -10.27 12.16 2.72
N HIS A 105 -9.70 13.34 2.60
CA HIS A 105 -10.46 14.58 2.76
C HIS A 105 -11.62 14.61 1.75
N ILE A 106 -12.76 15.19 2.15
CA ILE A 106 -13.98 15.22 1.35
C ILE A 106 -13.80 15.83 -0.05
N ASP A 107 -12.90 16.81 -0.17
CA ASP A 107 -12.62 17.49 -1.44
C ASP A 107 -11.61 16.77 -2.34
N TYR A 108 -10.99 15.68 -1.86
CA TYR A 108 -9.99 14.96 -2.64
C TYR A 108 -10.62 14.26 -3.86
N PRO A 109 -10.01 14.34 -5.06
CA PRO A 109 -8.74 15.00 -5.41
C PRO A 109 -8.90 16.41 -6.01
N LYS A 110 -10.09 16.99 -5.99
CA LYS A 110 -10.46 18.21 -6.77
C LYS A 110 -9.86 19.49 -6.25
N SER A 111 -9.64 19.60 -4.96
CA SER A 111 -8.99 20.76 -4.38
C SER A 111 -7.99 20.38 -3.29
N LYS A 112 -7.03 21.26 -3.04
CA LYS A 112 -6.26 21.24 -1.81
C LYS A 112 -7.07 22.05 -0.80
N SER A 113 -8.10 21.43 -0.21
CA SER A 113 -8.81 22.09 0.87
C SER A 113 -7.81 22.47 1.95
N LYS A 114 -7.90 23.71 2.39
CA LYS A 114 -7.16 24.21 3.56
C LYS A 114 -7.98 24.05 4.85
N GLU A 115 -9.20 23.55 4.73
CA GLU A 115 -10.06 23.32 5.86
C GLU A 115 -9.55 22.14 6.67
N LEU A 116 -9.34 22.38 7.95
CA LEU A 116 -8.93 21.35 8.91
C LEU A 116 -10.20 20.79 9.54
N LEU A 117 -10.55 19.57 9.16
CA LEU A 117 -11.65 18.83 9.78
C LEU A 117 -11.10 17.96 10.90
N GLU A 118 -11.71 18.03 12.07
CA GLU A 118 -11.31 17.20 13.21
C GLU A 118 -11.57 15.73 12.91
N ILE A 119 -10.60 14.86 13.25
CA ILE A 119 -10.72 13.41 13.09
C ILE A 119 -11.16 12.85 14.43
N THR A 120 -12.36 12.29 14.48
CA THR A 120 -12.94 11.72 15.70
C THR A 120 -13.22 10.24 15.53
N PHE A 121 -13.27 9.54 16.68
CA PHE A 121 -13.62 8.13 16.75
C PHE A 121 -14.90 7.98 17.58
N THR A 122 -15.95 7.47 16.96
CA THR A 122 -17.24 7.27 17.63
C THR A 122 -17.27 5.99 18.49
N ASP A 123 -16.38 5.04 18.19
CA ASP A 123 -16.25 3.78 18.93
C ASP A 123 -14.85 3.17 18.70
N LYS A 124 -14.50 2.15 19.48
CA LYS A 124 -13.26 1.41 19.33
C LYS A 124 -13.24 0.63 18.01
N LEU A 125 -12.14 0.71 17.31
CA LEU A 125 -11.89 -0.11 16.14
C LEU A 125 -11.58 -1.56 16.53
N ASP A 126 -11.78 -2.47 15.60
CA ASP A 126 -11.32 -3.85 15.75
C ASP A 126 -9.80 -3.88 15.97
N LYS A 127 -9.35 -4.74 16.90
CA LYS A 127 -7.93 -4.83 17.31
C LYS A 127 -6.99 -5.31 16.20
N SER A 128 -7.52 -5.93 15.15
CA SER A 128 -6.74 -6.35 13.98
C SER A 128 -6.48 -5.24 12.98
N ILE A 129 -7.06 -4.05 13.17
CA ILE A 129 -6.88 -2.88 12.32
C ILE A 129 -5.66 -2.09 12.78
N ASN A 130 -4.74 -1.85 11.87
CA ASN A 130 -3.63 -0.92 12.03
C ASN A 130 -3.95 0.37 11.28
N LEU A 131 -3.66 1.52 11.91
CA LEU A 131 -3.84 2.85 11.34
C LEU A 131 -2.49 3.45 10.96
N TYR A 132 -2.39 3.95 9.72
CA TYR A 132 -1.22 4.69 9.25
C TYR A 132 -1.66 6.08 8.79
N TRP A 133 -1.19 7.10 9.51
CA TRP A 133 -1.55 8.49 9.27
C TRP A 133 -0.85 9.03 8.03
N GLY A 134 -1.60 9.73 7.18
CA GLY A 134 -1.11 10.42 6.01
C GLY A 134 -1.10 11.95 6.21
N ASN A 135 -1.97 12.64 5.49
CA ASN A 135 -2.07 14.11 5.60
C ASN A 135 -2.89 14.53 6.83
N VAL A 136 -2.25 14.51 7.98
CA VAL A 136 -2.82 14.84 9.29
C VAL A 136 -1.97 15.87 10.01
N THR A 137 -2.63 16.77 10.73
CA THR A 137 -2.00 17.76 11.61
C THR A 137 -2.53 17.57 13.03
N LYS A 138 -1.66 17.73 14.03
CA LYS A 138 -2.05 17.71 15.45
C LYS A 138 -2.12 19.14 15.99
N LYS A 139 -3.24 19.49 16.63
CA LYS A 139 -3.43 20.75 17.37
C LYS A 139 -4.11 20.45 18.70
N ASP A 140 -3.59 20.97 19.78
CA ASP A 140 -4.18 20.88 21.14
C ASP A 140 -4.65 19.47 21.52
N ASN A 141 -3.84 18.45 21.22
CA ASN A 141 -4.09 17.03 21.37
C ASN A 141 -5.12 16.38 20.42
N ASN A 142 -5.80 17.14 19.58
CA ASN A 142 -6.72 16.64 18.56
C ASN A 142 -6.01 16.47 17.21
N LEU A 143 -6.52 15.55 16.38
CA LEU A 143 -6.04 15.30 15.03
C LEU A 143 -6.98 15.94 14.02
N TYR A 144 -6.42 16.53 12.99
CA TYR A 144 -7.16 17.20 11.93
C TYR A 144 -6.67 16.76 10.56
N THR A 145 -7.58 16.70 9.60
CA THR A 145 -7.23 16.48 8.20
C THR A 145 -6.39 17.65 7.68
N ASN A 146 -5.44 17.37 6.78
CA ASN A 146 -4.66 18.42 6.10
C ASN A 146 -4.69 18.21 4.58
N GLY A 147 -5.88 17.91 4.06
CA GLY A 147 -6.13 17.61 2.65
C GLY A 147 -5.65 16.23 2.22
N GLY A 148 -5.95 15.87 0.98
CA GLY A 148 -5.46 14.64 0.35
C GLY A 148 -5.94 13.34 0.99
N ARG A 149 -5.09 12.32 0.94
CA ARG A 149 -5.29 11.03 1.62
C ARG A 149 -4.87 11.18 3.08
N VAL A 150 -5.80 10.92 3.98
CA VAL A 150 -5.68 11.25 5.41
C VAL A 150 -5.17 10.07 6.22
N LEU A 151 -5.71 8.88 5.96
CA LEU A 151 -5.51 7.72 6.81
C LEU A 151 -5.60 6.43 6.01
N SER A 152 -4.70 5.49 6.25
CA SER A 152 -4.78 4.10 5.81
C SER A 152 -5.29 3.24 6.95
N MET A 153 -6.33 2.47 6.70
CA MET A 153 -6.82 1.39 7.58
C MET A 153 -6.37 0.06 6.99
N VAL A 154 -5.52 -0.67 7.70
CA VAL A 154 -4.94 -1.93 7.21
C VAL A 154 -5.36 -3.08 8.12
N CYS A 155 -5.82 -4.16 7.50
CA CYS A 155 -6.17 -5.38 8.20
C CYS A 155 -5.53 -6.60 7.53
N TYR A 156 -5.00 -7.52 8.36
CA TYR A 156 -4.53 -8.83 7.96
C TYR A 156 -5.53 -9.90 8.35
N SER A 157 -5.79 -10.86 7.46
CA SER A 157 -6.64 -12.02 7.74
C SER A 157 -6.25 -13.23 6.87
N SER A 158 -6.74 -14.42 7.24
CA SER A 158 -6.57 -15.64 6.44
C SER A 158 -7.27 -15.58 5.08
N SER A 159 -8.25 -14.70 4.88
CA SER A 159 -8.92 -14.49 3.59
C SER A 159 -9.10 -13.00 3.28
N LEU A 160 -9.09 -12.68 1.99
CA LEU A 160 -9.33 -11.32 1.49
C LEU A 160 -10.72 -10.81 1.91
N TYR A 161 -11.74 -11.66 1.79
CA TYR A 161 -13.10 -11.31 2.18
C TYR A 161 -13.17 -10.86 3.65
N ASN A 162 -12.56 -11.62 4.56
CA ASN A 162 -12.58 -11.30 5.98
C ASN A 162 -11.83 -9.99 6.28
N SER A 163 -10.65 -9.77 5.68
CA SER A 163 -9.90 -8.54 5.92
C SER A 163 -10.66 -7.30 5.44
N LEU A 164 -11.30 -7.37 4.27
CA LEU A 164 -12.14 -6.28 3.75
C LEU A 164 -13.39 -6.08 4.62
N ASN A 165 -14.06 -7.15 5.01
CA ASN A 165 -15.26 -7.07 5.85
C ASN A 165 -14.98 -6.41 7.20
N ILE A 166 -13.84 -6.73 7.83
CA ILE A 166 -13.41 -6.06 9.08
C ILE A 166 -13.22 -4.56 8.83
N LEU A 167 -12.51 -4.17 7.75
CA LEU A 167 -12.29 -2.76 7.45
C LEU A 167 -13.59 -2.01 7.21
N TYR A 168 -14.45 -2.52 6.32
CA TYR A 168 -15.72 -1.85 5.98
C TYR A 168 -16.72 -1.81 7.12
N ASN A 169 -16.67 -2.75 8.08
CA ASN A 169 -17.48 -2.71 9.29
C ASN A 169 -16.95 -1.72 10.35
N ASN A 170 -15.80 -1.12 10.13
CA ASN A 170 -15.20 -0.17 11.07
C ASN A 170 -15.01 1.24 10.49
N ILE A 171 -15.15 1.42 9.18
CA ILE A 171 -14.84 2.68 8.51
C ILE A 171 -15.70 3.86 9.02
N TYR A 172 -16.99 3.62 9.33
CA TYR A 172 -17.87 4.67 9.83
C TYR A 172 -17.68 5.03 11.31
N LYS A 173 -16.78 4.37 11.98
CA LYS A 173 -16.37 4.76 13.34
C LYS A 173 -15.37 5.91 13.34
N ILE A 174 -14.93 6.33 12.17
CA ILE A 174 -14.00 7.44 11.97
C ILE A 174 -14.72 8.52 11.17
N SER A 175 -14.79 9.72 11.70
CA SER A 175 -15.39 10.87 11.08
C SER A 175 -14.52 12.12 11.21
#